data_4f599f0b3cd4e62e559f3767807d72a6
#
_entry.id   4f599f0b3cd4e62e559f3767807d72a6
#
_cell.length_a   1.000
_cell.length_b   1.000
_cell.length_c   1.000
_cell.angle_alpha   90.00
_cell.angle_beta   90.00
_cell.angle_gamma   90.00
#
_symmetry.space_group_name_H-M   'P 1'
#
loop_
_entity.id
_entity.type
_entity.pdbx_description
1 polymer ?
#
loop_
_entity_poly.entity_id
_entity_poly.type
_entity_poly.pdbx_seq_one_letter_code
_entity_poly.pdbx_strand_id
1 'polypeptide(L)'
;MAKGAIEGLTRSLAAELAPKVRVNCLAPALTDTPLAANFFATDEKRAAMDAKYPLDRAGTAADLANMAAMLLSPDSGWVTGQIIGVDGGMSAIRG
;
A
#
# COMPACT_ATOMS: atom_id res chain seq x y z
N MET A 1 -3.66 -5.81 -14.87
CA MET A 1 -2.32 -5.24 -15.04
C MET A 1 -1.32 -6.01 -14.22
N ALA A 2 -0.18 -6.23 -14.77
CA ALA A 2 0.82 -6.99 -14.08
C ALA A 2 1.44 -6.19 -12.94
N LYS A 3 1.34 -6.73 -11.74
CA LYS A 3 2.02 -6.20 -10.56
C LYS A 3 3.52 -6.04 -10.81
N GLY A 4 4.12 -7.03 -11.50
CA GLY A 4 5.54 -7.00 -11.86
C GLY A 4 5.92 -5.82 -12.77
N ALA A 5 5.00 -5.37 -13.64
CA ALA A 5 5.27 -4.22 -14.50
C ALA A 5 5.42 -2.93 -13.69
N ILE A 6 4.58 -2.73 -12.69
CA ILE A 6 4.67 -1.57 -11.80
C ILE A 6 5.93 -1.61 -10.95
N GLU A 7 6.29 -2.80 -10.44
CA GLU A 7 7.52 -2.98 -9.67
C GLU A 7 8.74 -2.69 -10.52
N GLY A 8 8.77 -3.21 -11.75
CA GLY A 8 9.86 -2.94 -12.70
C GLY A 8 9.98 -1.46 -13.04
N LEU A 9 8.86 -0.80 -13.30
CA LEU A 9 8.84 0.62 -13.57
C LEU A 9 9.36 1.44 -12.39
N THR A 10 8.94 1.10 -11.17
CA THR A 10 9.39 1.78 -9.97
C THR A 10 10.91 1.70 -9.83
N ARG A 11 11.48 0.51 -10.00
CA ARG A 11 12.92 0.30 -9.89
C ARG A 11 13.70 1.00 -10.99
N SER A 12 13.19 0.95 -12.22
CA SER A 12 13.83 1.62 -13.37
C SER A 12 13.84 3.13 -13.20
N LEU A 13 12.73 3.72 -12.78
CA LEU A 13 12.65 5.15 -12.53
C LEU A 13 13.53 5.57 -11.34
N ALA A 14 13.56 4.77 -10.29
CA ALA A 14 14.40 5.06 -9.14
C ALA A 14 15.87 5.08 -9.54
N ALA A 15 16.31 4.12 -10.35
CA ALA A 15 17.69 4.06 -10.83
C ALA A 15 18.03 5.24 -11.74
N GLU A 16 17.12 5.59 -12.65
CA GLU A 16 17.33 6.66 -13.61
C GLU A 16 17.37 8.03 -12.93
N LEU A 17 16.51 8.26 -11.95
CA LEU A 17 16.35 9.58 -11.34
C LEU A 17 17.21 9.81 -10.10
N ALA A 18 17.86 8.76 -9.59
CA ALA A 18 18.78 8.93 -8.47
C ALA A 18 19.99 9.78 -8.89
N PRO A 19 20.55 10.58 -8.01
CA PRO A 19 20.15 10.81 -6.62
C PRO A 19 19.13 11.96 -6.46
N LYS A 20 18.64 12.53 -7.53
CA LYS A 20 17.83 13.76 -7.48
C LYS A 20 16.40 13.51 -7.04
N VAL A 21 15.84 12.36 -7.41
CA VAL A 21 14.45 12.02 -7.12
C VAL A 21 14.38 10.61 -6.56
N ARG A 22 13.63 10.44 -5.49
CA ARG A 22 13.31 9.13 -4.94
C ARG A 22 11.99 8.64 -5.53
N VAL A 23 11.91 7.37 -5.88
CA VAL A 23 10.71 6.76 -6.46
C VAL A 23 10.39 5.49 -5.68
N ASN A 24 9.25 5.44 -5.06
CA ASN A 24 8.75 4.28 -4.32
C ASN A 24 7.32 3.98 -4.74
N CYS A 25 6.89 2.76 -4.50
CA CYS A 25 5.54 2.31 -4.82
C CYS A 25 4.85 1.82 -3.55
N LEU A 26 3.60 2.21 -3.37
CA LEU A 26 2.74 1.64 -2.35
C LEU A 26 1.89 0.55 -2.98
N ALA A 27 1.84 -0.60 -2.32
CA ALA A 27 1.02 -1.73 -2.74
C ALA A 27 -0.07 -1.97 -1.69
N PRO A 28 -1.26 -1.39 -1.87
CA PRO A 28 -2.36 -1.54 -0.92
C PRO A 28 -3.12 -2.83 -1.14
N ALA A 29 -3.84 -3.27 -0.11
CA ALA A 29 -4.93 -4.22 -0.26
C ALA A 29 -6.25 -3.44 -0.35
N LEU A 30 -7.39 -4.15 -0.24
CA LEU A 30 -8.69 -3.49 -0.23
C LEU A 30 -8.80 -2.59 1.00
N THR A 31 -9.18 -1.35 0.79
CA THR A 31 -9.36 -0.37 1.85
C THR A 31 -10.81 0.12 1.88
N ASP A 32 -11.24 0.59 3.06
CA ASP A 32 -12.57 1.14 3.26
C ASP A 32 -12.63 2.54 2.63
N THR A 33 -13.09 2.59 1.40
CA THR A 33 -13.25 3.81 0.61
C THR A 33 -14.64 3.82 0.00
N PRO A 34 -15.14 4.97 -0.49
CA PRO A 34 -16.43 5.00 -1.20
C PRO A 34 -16.51 4.01 -2.35
N LEU A 35 -15.42 3.78 -3.07
CA LEU A 35 -15.40 2.84 -4.19
C LEU A 35 -15.59 1.39 -3.73
N ALA A 36 -15.12 1.06 -2.54
CA ALA A 36 -15.22 -0.28 -1.95
C ALA A 36 -16.39 -0.43 -0.98
N ALA A 37 -17.33 0.53 -0.95
CA ALA A 37 -18.39 0.59 0.06
C ALA A 37 -19.22 -0.69 0.17
N ASN A 38 -19.47 -1.39 -0.95
CA ASN A 38 -20.27 -2.61 -0.94
C ASN A 38 -19.65 -3.73 -0.09
N PHE A 39 -18.31 -3.76 0.04
CA PHE A 39 -17.63 -4.77 0.85
C PHE A 39 -17.77 -4.51 2.34
N PHE A 40 -18.22 -3.31 2.72
CA PHE A 40 -18.35 -2.88 4.11
C PHE A 40 -19.77 -2.45 4.46
N ALA A 41 -20.74 -2.80 3.60
CA ALA A 41 -22.11 -2.27 3.69
C ALA A 41 -22.87 -2.72 4.92
N THR A 42 -22.51 -3.88 5.50
CA THR A 42 -23.15 -4.41 6.71
C THR A 42 -22.08 -4.73 7.74
N ASP A 43 -22.48 -4.85 9.01
CA ASP A 43 -21.56 -5.26 10.07
C ASP A 43 -20.96 -6.63 9.80
N GLU A 44 -21.77 -7.55 9.24
CA GLU A 44 -21.30 -8.89 8.89
C GLU A 44 -20.26 -8.86 7.78
N LYS A 45 -20.50 -8.06 6.74
CA LYS A 45 -19.54 -7.89 5.64
C LYS A 45 -18.26 -7.24 6.12
N ARG A 46 -18.35 -6.21 6.96
CA ARG A 46 -17.19 -5.55 7.54
C ARG A 46 -16.36 -6.51 8.37
N ALA A 47 -17.01 -7.28 9.25
CA ALA A 47 -16.31 -8.27 10.06
C ALA A 47 -15.61 -9.33 9.21
N ALA A 48 -16.27 -9.79 8.13
CA ALA A 48 -15.67 -10.75 7.22
C ALA A 48 -14.44 -10.17 6.49
N MET A 49 -14.50 -8.91 6.10
CA MET A 49 -13.35 -8.26 5.47
C MET A 49 -12.22 -8.06 6.47
N ASP A 50 -12.52 -7.57 7.67
CA ASP A 50 -11.50 -7.35 8.71
C ASP A 50 -10.76 -8.64 9.07
N ALA A 51 -11.48 -9.76 9.11
CA ALA A 51 -10.90 -11.06 9.46
C ALA A 51 -9.89 -11.59 8.45
N LYS A 52 -9.87 -11.06 7.23
CA LYS A 52 -8.92 -11.48 6.20
C LYS A 52 -7.51 -10.99 6.43
N TYR A 53 -7.32 -10.01 7.30
CA TYR A 53 -6.03 -9.37 7.49
C TYR A 53 -5.37 -9.81 8.79
N PRO A 54 -4.05 -10.09 8.78
CA PRO A 54 -3.34 -10.39 10.03
C PRO A 54 -3.50 -9.35 11.14
N LEU A 55 -3.66 -8.08 10.78
CA LEU A 55 -3.90 -7.02 11.76
C LEU A 55 -5.37 -6.85 12.15
N ASP A 56 -6.24 -7.78 11.74
CA ASP A 56 -7.65 -7.87 12.13
C ASP A 56 -8.51 -6.67 11.75
N ARG A 57 -8.11 -5.93 10.77
CA ARG A 57 -8.94 -4.88 10.18
C ARG A 57 -8.53 -4.60 8.73
N ALA A 58 -9.50 -4.20 7.94
CA ALA A 58 -9.22 -3.66 6.61
C ALA A 58 -8.55 -2.29 6.74
N GLY A 59 -7.82 -1.90 5.72
CA GLY A 59 -7.16 -0.61 5.70
C GLY A 59 -8.14 0.54 5.47
N THR A 60 -7.67 1.73 5.76
CA THR A 60 -8.39 2.98 5.49
C THR A 60 -7.57 3.85 4.55
N ALA A 61 -8.22 4.88 3.99
CA ALA A 61 -7.50 5.86 3.18
C ALA A 61 -6.37 6.53 3.98
N ALA A 62 -6.58 6.74 5.27
CA ALA A 62 -5.56 7.32 6.15
C ALA A 62 -4.34 6.42 6.30
N ASP A 63 -4.51 5.10 6.31
CA ASP A 63 -3.37 4.17 6.37
C ASP A 63 -2.44 4.38 5.17
N LEU A 64 -3.00 4.54 3.98
CA LEU A 64 -2.21 4.79 2.77
C LEU A 64 -1.63 6.20 2.75
N ALA A 65 -2.43 7.18 3.13
CA ALA A 65 -2.01 8.59 3.14
C ALA A 65 -0.85 8.82 4.12
N ASN A 66 -0.90 8.19 5.28
CA ASN A 66 0.16 8.33 6.28
C ASN A 66 1.48 7.74 5.78
N MET A 67 1.45 6.60 5.10
CA MET A 67 2.66 6.03 4.53
C MET A 67 3.18 6.88 3.37
N ALA A 68 2.28 7.39 2.51
CA ALA A 68 2.67 8.28 1.42
C ALA A 68 3.32 9.56 1.95
N ALA A 69 2.76 10.16 2.98
CA ALA A 69 3.31 11.35 3.60
C ALA A 69 4.72 11.10 4.15
N MET A 70 4.94 9.95 4.79
CA MET A 70 6.25 9.57 5.31
C MET A 70 7.27 9.44 4.16
N LEU A 71 6.89 8.78 3.07
CA LEU A 71 7.78 8.60 1.92
C LEU A 71 8.11 9.92 1.19
N LEU A 72 7.20 10.89 1.25
CA LEU A 72 7.43 12.22 0.67
C LEU A 72 8.22 13.13 1.61
N SER A 73 8.38 12.72 2.84
CA SER A 73 9.09 13.49 3.88
C SER A 73 10.60 13.32 3.77
N PRO A 74 11.39 14.32 4.18
CA PRO A 74 12.83 14.17 4.30
C PRO A 74 13.26 13.05 5.24
N ASP A 75 12.40 12.65 6.17
CA ASP A 75 12.69 11.58 7.14
C ASP A 75 12.92 10.23 6.45
N SER A 76 12.40 10.03 5.24
CA SER A 76 12.63 8.82 4.45
C SER A 76 13.67 9.04 3.34
N GLY A 77 14.57 9.98 3.53
CA GLY A 77 15.56 10.37 2.51
C GLY A 77 16.50 9.28 2.03
N TRP A 78 16.57 8.17 2.75
CA TRP A 78 17.43 7.03 2.38
C TRP A 78 16.64 5.88 1.73
N VAL A 79 15.36 6.12 1.37
CA VAL A 79 14.46 5.11 0.81
C VAL A 79 14.13 5.44 -0.64
N THR A 80 14.52 4.58 -1.56
CA THR A 80 14.13 4.67 -2.97
C THR A 80 14.10 3.28 -3.60
N GLY A 81 13.34 3.13 -4.67
CA GLY A 81 13.25 1.89 -5.41
C GLY A 81 12.46 0.79 -4.70
N GLN A 82 11.71 1.11 -3.66
CA GLN A 82 11.03 0.13 -2.84
C GLN A 82 9.57 -0.03 -3.22
N ILE A 83 9.08 -1.24 -3.10
CA ILE A 83 7.66 -1.58 -3.20
C ILE A 83 7.22 -1.92 -1.79
N ILE A 84 6.39 -1.06 -1.21
CA ILE A 84 6.02 -1.14 0.20
C ILE A 84 4.58 -1.60 0.32
N GLY A 85 4.37 -2.78 0.91
CA GLY A 85 3.04 -3.30 1.18
C GLY A 85 2.39 -2.54 2.33
N VAL A 86 1.17 -2.04 2.08
CA VAL A 86 0.35 -1.39 3.11
C VAL A 86 -0.97 -2.15 3.11
N ASP A 87 -0.96 -3.33 3.70
CA ASP A 87 -2.00 -4.34 3.50
C ASP A 87 -2.33 -5.15 4.76
N GLY A 88 -2.00 -4.61 5.94
CA GLY A 88 -2.26 -5.31 7.19
C GLY A 88 -1.53 -6.64 7.33
N GLY A 89 -0.49 -6.86 6.55
CA GLY A 89 0.30 -8.09 6.57
C GLY A 89 -0.20 -9.18 5.63
N MET A 90 -1.26 -8.92 4.86
CA MET A 90 -1.88 -9.94 4.03
C MET A 90 -0.91 -10.58 3.04
N SER A 91 -0.13 -9.77 2.32
CA SER A 91 0.80 -10.29 1.30
C SER A 91 1.97 -11.05 1.91
N ALA A 92 2.48 -10.58 3.05
CA ALA A 92 3.70 -11.11 3.64
C ALA A 92 3.46 -12.31 4.56
N ILE A 93 2.34 -12.33 5.25
CA ILE A 93 2.08 -13.29 6.33
C ILE A 93 0.99 -14.28 5.95
N ARG A 94 -0.06 -13.83 5.29
CA ARG A 94 -1.20 -14.68 4.96
C ARG A 94 -1.29 -15.02 3.48
N GLY A 95 -0.52 -14.34 2.71
CA GLY A 95 -0.35 -14.48 1.31
C GLY A 95 -1.12 -15.46 0.57
#